data_faadc00fb0b209d7d1f07e92970c5c05
#
_entry.id   faadc00fb0b209d7d1f07e92970c5c05
#
_cell.length_a   1.000
_cell.length_b   1.000
_cell.length_c   1.000
_cell.angle_alpha   90.00
_cell.angle_beta   90.00
_cell.angle_gamma   90.00
#
_symmetry.space_group_name_H-M   'P 1'
#
loop_
_entity.id
_entity.type
_entity.pdbx_description
1 polymer ?
#
loop_
_entity_poly.entity_id
_entity_poly.type
_entity_poly.pdbx_seq_one_letter_code
_entity_poly.pdbx_strand_id
1 'polypeptide(L)'
;MKKIRILDCTLRDGGYVNNWKFGFENIKDTVKRLIQAGIDIIEVGYLSSKGDFSADESQYSSVDAIKRILPADRKNTLIAVMINCGDYDAELLPQYDGTGPDCIRVCFHKSQALQAVELCRKIKDKGYKVYFQPMVALSYSDAEYLGLIGMANKFRPDVFYIVDSHGSMKQKDVARFFYLIENNLDKEIAVGFHSHNNLYLSYSNAQYLAALHTDHNLIIDSSIMGMGRGAGNLNTELFVEYLNETADADYSTEPILCSIDNTIAPIYLTTSWGYSLSGYLSSKYRCHQNYARFLSNKNTLTYVGMNAIFSKIEPEKRDNYDREYIDKLYTAHMSAGGE
;
A
#
# COMPACT_ATOMS: atom_id res chain seq x y z
N MET A 1 -14.50 22.04 5.96
CA MET A 1 -13.25 21.84 5.20
C MET A 1 -12.94 20.36 5.15
N LYS A 2 -12.49 19.83 4.01
CA LYS A 2 -12.01 18.45 3.91
C LYS A 2 -10.85 18.24 4.87
N LYS A 3 -10.79 17.07 5.50
CA LYS A 3 -9.64 16.68 6.31
C LYS A 3 -8.74 15.74 5.48
N ILE A 4 -7.49 16.13 5.29
CA ILE A 4 -6.46 15.25 4.72
C ILE A 4 -5.73 14.60 5.88
N ARG A 5 -5.65 13.26 5.87
CA ARG A 5 -4.97 12.47 6.89
C ARG A 5 -3.87 11.63 6.25
N ILE A 6 -2.80 11.41 6.99
CA ILE A 6 -1.70 10.53 6.57
C ILE A 6 -1.92 9.15 7.18
N LEU A 7 -1.77 8.13 6.34
CA LEU A 7 -1.60 6.75 6.78
C LEU A 7 -0.17 6.32 6.51
N ASP A 8 0.59 6.03 7.56
CA ASP A 8 1.93 5.45 7.41
C ASP A 8 1.83 3.93 7.29
N CYS A 9 2.37 3.37 6.21
CA CYS A 9 2.37 1.93 5.91
C CYS A 9 3.79 1.31 5.95
N THR A 10 4.74 1.93 6.64
CA THR A 10 6.13 1.46 6.73
C THR A 10 6.22 0.01 7.19
N LEU A 11 5.52 -0.34 8.26
CA LEU A 11 5.57 -1.70 8.83
C LEU A 11 4.83 -2.74 7.98
N ARG A 12 3.93 -2.32 7.08
CA ARG A 12 3.21 -3.22 6.19
C ARG A 12 3.90 -3.32 4.82
N ASP A 13 3.91 -2.23 4.06
CA ASP A 13 4.44 -2.25 2.69
C ASP A 13 5.98 -2.24 2.68
N GLY A 14 6.59 -1.54 3.63
CA GLY A 14 8.03 -1.59 3.84
C GLY A 14 8.54 -3.00 4.15
N GLY A 15 7.72 -3.84 4.75
CA GLY A 15 8.06 -5.23 5.05
C GLY A 15 8.45 -6.08 3.85
N TYR A 16 8.03 -5.72 2.64
CA TYR A 16 8.51 -6.38 1.41
C TYR A 16 10.02 -6.24 1.17
N VAL A 17 10.67 -5.27 1.81
CA VAL A 17 12.12 -5.03 1.70
C VAL A 17 12.90 -6.01 2.57
N ASN A 18 12.43 -6.24 3.81
CA ASN A 18 13.14 -7.02 4.83
C ASN A 18 12.40 -8.31 5.25
N ASN A 19 11.41 -8.76 4.44
CA ASN A 19 10.54 -9.88 4.76
C ASN A 19 9.79 -9.70 6.10
N TRP A 20 9.35 -8.48 6.38
CA TRP A 20 8.65 -8.02 7.61
C TRP A 20 9.47 -8.18 8.89
N LYS A 21 10.74 -8.51 8.82
CA LYS A 21 11.65 -8.71 9.96
C LYS A 21 12.23 -7.39 10.42
N PHE A 22 11.46 -6.63 11.20
CA PHE A 22 11.90 -5.37 11.78
C PHE A 22 12.54 -5.54 13.17
N GLY A 23 12.18 -6.63 13.89
CA GLY A 23 12.49 -6.83 15.31
C GLY A 23 11.41 -6.21 16.21
N PHE A 24 11.03 -6.93 17.26
CA PHE A 24 9.91 -6.56 18.14
C PHE A 24 10.03 -5.15 18.72
N GLU A 25 11.21 -4.79 19.25
CA GLU A 25 11.41 -3.47 19.85
C GLU A 25 11.43 -2.34 18.78
N ASN A 26 11.94 -2.62 17.59
CA ASN A 26 11.91 -1.64 16.47
C ASN A 26 10.49 -1.40 15.96
N ILE A 27 9.63 -2.43 15.91
CA ILE A 27 8.21 -2.28 15.58
C ILE A 27 7.54 -1.37 16.60
N LYS A 28 7.73 -1.62 17.90
CA LYS A 28 7.16 -0.80 18.98
C LYS A 28 7.67 0.63 18.95
N ASP A 29 8.99 0.83 18.76
CA ASP A 29 9.56 2.19 18.69
C ASP A 29 9.04 2.94 17.47
N THR A 30 8.95 2.31 16.30
CA THR A 30 8.38 2.92 15.09
C THR A 30 6.93 3.36 15.32
N VAL A 31 6.08 2.50 15.87
CA VAL A 31 4.69 2.84 16.20
C VAL A 31 4.63 4.03 17.18
N LYS A 32 5.44 3.99 18.25
CA LYS A 32 5.52 5.06 19.23
C LYS A 32 5.96 6.39 18.60
N ARG A 33 6.97 6.37 17.74
CA ARG A 33 7.49 7.57 17.06
C ARG A 33 6.46 8.17 16.10
N LEU A 34 5.76 7.33 15.34
CA LEU A 34 4.70 7.80 14.43
C LEU A 34 3.53 8.44 15.22
N ILE A 35 3.16 7.89 16.40
CA ILE A 35 2.19 8.51 17.30
C ILE A 35 2.71 9.87 17.82
N GLN A 36 3.99 9.94 18.20
CA GLN A 36 4.61 11.20 18.64
C GLN A 36 4.65 12.25 17.52
N ALA A 37 4.87 11.81 16.28
CA ALA A 37 4.83 12.66 15.10
C ALA A 37 3.41 13.18 14.76
N GLY A 38 2.38 12.63 15.39
CA GLY A 38 0.98 13.00 15.14
C GLY A 38 0.37 12.33 13.90
N ILE A 39 0.99 11.26 13.38
CA ILE A 39 0.45 10.53 12.23
C ILE A 39 -0.95 10.01 12.55
N ASP A 40 -1.91 10.28 11.64
CA ASP A 40 -3.33 10.00 11.89
C ASP A 40 -3.65 8.51 11.92
N ILE A 41 -2.97 7.70 11.08
CA ILE A 41 -3.23 6.27 10.93
C ILE A 41 -1.90 5.54 10.75
N ILE A 42 -1.67 4.47 11.50
CA ILE A 42 -0.46 3.64 11.38
C ILE A 42 -0.88 2.23 10.98
N GLU A 43 -0.44 1.78 9.81
CA GLU A 43 -0.63 0.40 9.36
C GLU A 43 0.50 -0.49 9.87
N VAL A 44 0.21 -1.27 10.88
CA VAL A 44 1.22 -2.02 11.64
C VAL A 44 1.68 -3.31 10.99
N GLY A 45 1.06 -3.75 9.90
CA GLY A 45 1.48 -4.95 9.19
C GLY A 45 0.31 -5.71 8.55
N TYR A 46 0.52 -7.00 8.33
CA TYR A 46 -0.49 -7.93 7.82
C TYR A 46 -1.10 -8.79 8.92
N LEU A 47 -2.41 -9.05 8.82
CA LEU A 47 -3.12 -10.08 9.57
C LEU A 47 -3.44 -11.23 8.60
N SER A 48 -2.96 -12.44 8.90
CA SER A 48 -3.12 -13.62 8.06
C SER A 48 -3.23 -14.87 8.90
N SER A 49 -4.12 -15.80 8.53
CA SER A 49 -4.22 -17.13 9.13
C SER A 49 -3.36 -18.19 8.42
N LYS A 50 -2.55 -17.76 7.43
CA LYS A 50 -1.74 -18.64 6.59
C LYS A 50 -0.26 -18.67 6.99
N GLY A 51 0.05 -18.68 8.26
CA GLY A 51 1.45 -18.78 8.72
C GLY A 51 1.59 -18.60 10.21
N ASP A 52 2.71 -19.07 10.72
CA ASP A 52 3.19 -18.79 12.06
C ASP A 52 4.23 -17.66 11.96
N PHE A 53 3.94 -16.54 12.58
CA PHE A 53 4.79 -15.36 12.54
C PHE A 53 5.48 -15.14 13.87
N SER A 54 6.76 -14.79 13.82
CA SER A 54 7.53 -14.47 15.03
C SER A 54 7.14 -13.08 15.56
N ALA A 55 7.45 -12.81 16.82
CA ALA A 55 7.25 -11.49 17.41
C ALA A 55 8.09 -10.39 16.72
N ASP A 56 9.18 -10.77 16.05
CA ASP A 56 10.07 -9.87 15.32
C ASP A 56 9.56 -9.47 13.94
N GLU A 57 8.42 -10.04 13.53
CA GLU A 57 7.81 -9.78 12.23
C GLU A 57 6.56 -8.91 12.37
N SER A 58 6.35 -7.99 11.42
CA SER A 58 5.13 -7.19 11.31
C SER A 58 4.03 -7.92 10.50
N GLN A 59 3.96 -9.23 10.71
CA GLN A 59 2.89 -10.11 10.26
C GLN A 59 2.31 -10.81 11.49
N TYR A 60 1.00 -10.97 11.54
CA TYR A 60 0.31 -11.41 12.74
C TYR A 60 -0.72 -12.48 12.41
N SER A 61 -0.84 -13.50 13.26
CA SER A 61 -1.87 -14.53 13.16
C SER A 61 -3.14 -14.16 13.96
N SER A 62 -3.06 -13.17 14.85
CA SER A 62 -4.19 -12.74 15.69
C SER A 62 -4.13 -11.27 16.07
N VAL A 63 -5.27 -10.73 16.46
CA VAL A 63 -5.38 -9.36 17.03
C VAL A 63 -4.58 -9.23 18.33
N ASP A 64 -4.50 -10.27 19.14
CA ASP A 64 -3.74 -10.23 20.40
C ASP A 64 -2.23 -10.09 20.17
N ALA A 65 -1.71 -10.64 19.09
CA ALA A 65 -0.32 -10.40 18.70
C ALA A 65 -0.07 -8.91 18.36
N ILE A 66 -1.03 -8.25 17.72
CA ILE A 66 -0.96 -6.81 17.43
C ILE A 66 -1.04 -5.98 18.72
N LYS A 67 -1.90 -6.32 19.66
CA LYS A 67 -2.02 -5.60 20.94
C LYS A 67 -0.68 -5.50 21.69
N ARG A 68 0.21 -6.50 21.55
CA ARG A 68 1.51 -6.53 22.23
C ARG A 68 2.48 -5.45 21.78
N ILE A 69 2.34 -4.92 20.58
CA ILE A 69 3.22 -3.87 20.03
C ILE A 69 2.64 -2.47 20.20
N LEU A 70 1.41 -2.33 20.69
CA LEU A 70 0.73 -1.05 20.80
C LEU A 70 0.98 -0.41 22.17
N PRO A 71 1.29 0.90 22.23
CA PRO A 71 1.35 1.62 23.49
C PRO A 71 -0.08 1.83 24.07
N ALA A 72 -0.16 2.01 25.38
CA ALA A 72 -1.43 2.26 26.07
C ALA A 72 -2.07 3.60 25.64
N ASP A 73 -1.23 4.64 25.46
CA ASP A 73 -1.68 5.94 24.96
C ASP A 73 -1.35 6.07 23.47
N ARG A 74 -2.38 6.11 22.65
CA ARG A 74 -2.31 6.27 21.18
C ARG A 74 -2.70 7.66 20.73
N LYS A 75 -3.01 8.57 21.68
CA LYS A 75 -3.57 9.90 21.40
C LYS A 75 -4.77 9.77 20.45
N ASN A 76 -4.73 10.45 19.30
CA ASN A 76 -5.78 10.42 18.26
C ASN A 76 -5.42 9.51 17.08
N THR A 77 -4.32 8.76 17.17
CA THR A 77 -3.85 7.89 16.09
C THR A 77 -4.65 6.61 16.02
N LEU A 78 -5.18 6.29 14.83
CA LEU A 78 -5.83 5.02 14.55
C LEU A 78 -4.78 3.98 14.16
N ILE A 79 -5.00 2.76 14.58
CA ILE A 79 -4.17 1.61 14.21
C ILE A 79 -4.88 0.83 13.11
N ALA A 80 -4.20 0.59 12.02
CA ALA A 80 -4.68 -0.21 10.91
C ALA A 80 -3.85 -1.48 10.74
N VAL A 81 -4.47 -2.53 10.20
CA VAL A 81 -3.80 -3.74 9.74
C VAL A 81 -4.42 -4.19 8.42
N MET A 82 -3.61 -4.76 7.53
CA MET A 82 -4.09 -5.23 6.23
C MET A 82 -4.41 -6.72 6.23
N ILE A 83 -5.47 -7.08 5.54
CA ILE A 83 -5.83 -8.45 5.17
C ILE A 83 -5.85 -8.54 3.65
N ASN A 84 -5.12 -9.50 3.07
CA ASN A 84 -5.35 -9.90 1.68
C ASN A 84 -6.63 -10.75 1.62
N CYS A 85 -7.52 -10.44 0.71
CA CYS A 85 -8.75 -11.21 0.53
C CYS A 85 -8.44 -12.69 0.26
N GLY A 86 -8.94 -13.57 1.13
CA GLY A 86 -8.67 -15.00 1.10
C GLY A 86 -7.49 -15.47 1.98
N ASP A 87 -6.80 -14.57 2.69
CA ASP A 87 -5.68 -14.92 3.57
C ASP A 87 -6.03 -14.94 5.05
N TYR A 88 -7.22 -14.47 5.42
CA TYR A 88 -7.69 -14.47 6.80
C TYR A 88 -9.19 -14.77 6.89
N ASP A 89 -9.55 -15.62 7.84
CA ASP A 89 -10.95 -15.91 8.14
C ASP A 89 -11.50 -14.87 9.12
N ALA A 90 -12.52 -14.12 8.71
CA ALA A 90 -13.15 -13.11 9.55
C ALA A 90 -13.77 -13.68 10.83
N GLU A 91 -14.08 -14.96 10.89
CA GLU A 91 -14.59 -15.58 12.13
C GLU A 91 -13.54 -15.58 13.25
N LEU A 92 -12.26 -15.56 12.91
CA LEU A 92 -11.17 -15.46 13.88
C LEU A 92 -10.99 -14.04 14.46
N LEU A 93 -11.62 -13.02 13.86
CA LEU A 93 -11.60 -11.67 14.43
C LEU A 93 -12.45 -11.62 15.70
N PRO A 94 -11.92 -11.14 16.84
CA PRO A 94 -12.73 -10.82 18.00
C PRO A 94 -13.67 -9.64 17.70
N GLN A 95 -14.65 -9.41 18.56
CA GLN A 95 -15.39 -8.14 18.54
C GLN A 95 -14.42 -7.00 18.84
N TYR A 96 -14.59 -5.87 18.17
CA TYR A 96 -13.78 -4.68 18.43
C TYR A 96 -13.97 -4.19 19.87
N ASP A 97 -12.87 -4.06 20.58
CA ASP A 97 -12.85 -3.68 22.01
C ASP A 97 -12.06 -2.38 22.29
N GLY A 98 -11.57 -1.72 21.23
CA GLY A 98 -10.78 -0.49 21.33
C GLY A 98 -9.33 -0.71 21.76
N THR A 99 -8.87 -1.94 22.01
CA THR A 99 -7.50 -2.23 22.50
C THR A 99 -6.53 -2.68 21.40
N GLY A 100 -7.07 -3.23 20.30
CA GLY A 100 -6.32 -3.69 19.12
C GLY A 100 -6.32 -2.70 17.97
N PRO A 101 -6.26 -3.18 16.72
CA PRO A 101 -6.41 -2.32 15.55
C PRO A 101 -7.82 -1.74 15.47
N ASP A 102 -7.93 -0.49 15.03
CA ASP A 102 -9.19 0.22 14.82
C ASP A 102 -9.75 -0.02 13.42
N CYS A 103 -8.83 -0.22 12.46
CA CYS A 103 -9.14 -0.30 11.04
C CYS A 103 -8.61 -1.60 10.44
N ILE A 104 -9.44 -2.28 9.66
CA ILE A 104 -9.02 -3.41 8.83
C ILE A 104 -9.04 -2.97 7.37
N ARG A 105 -7.89 -3.02 6.71
CA ARG A 105 -7.75 -2.73 5.29
C ARG A 105 -7.85 -4.03 4.50
N VAL A 106 -8.82 -4.14 3.63
CA VAL A 106 -9.05 -5.33 2.80
C VAL A 106 -8.58 -5.05 1.39
N CYS A 107 -7.43 -5.62 1.00
CA CYS A 107 -6.95 -5.54 -0.38
C CYS A 107 -7.34 -6.80 -1.17
N PHE A 108 -7.66 -6.60 -2.46
CA PHE A 108 -8.18 -7.66 -3.30
C PHE A 108 -7.91 -7.38 -4.79
N HIS A 109 -7.76 -8.45 -5.55
CA HIS A 109 -7.75 -8.39 -7.02
C HIS A 109 -9.17 -8.31 -7.58
N LYS A 110 -9.30 -7.80 -8.80
CA LYS A 110 -10.57 -7.60 -9.52
C LYS A 110 -11.51 -8.82 -9.47
N SER A 111 -10.98 -10.03 -9.63
CA SER A 111 -11.74 -11.28 -9.58
C SER A 111 -12.32 -11.60 -8.19
N GLN A 112 -11.80 -10.99 -7.13
CA GLN A 112 -12.19 -11.23 -5.74
C GLN A 112 -13.19 -10.19 -5.19
N ALA A 113 -13.67 -9.24 -6.02
CA ALA A 113 -14.45 -8.10 -5.55
C ALA A 113 -15.67 -8.49 -4.69
N LEU A 114 -16.44 -9.51 -5.10
CA LEU A 114 -17.60 -9.97 -4.32
C LEU A 114 -17.19 -10.60 -3.00
N GLN A 115 -16.14 -11.43 -3.00
CA GLN A 115 -15.60 -12.04 -1.79
C GLN A 115 -15.09 -10.96 -0.82
N ALA A 116 -14.42 -9.93 -1.34
CA ALA A 116 -13.94 -8.80 -0.54
C ALA A 116 -15.09 -8.02 0.11
N VAL A 117 -16.20 -7.80 -0.60
CA VAL A 117 -17.39 -7.15 -0.04
C VAL A 117 -17.97 -7.96 1.12
N GLU A 118 -18.09 -9.30 0.97
CA GLU A 118 -18.58 -10.16 2.05
C GLU A 118 -17.63 -10.16 3.27
N LEU A 119 -16.32 -10.22 3.02
CA LEU A 119 -15.31 -10.09 4.08
C LEU A 119 -15.43 -8.75 4.81
N CYS A 120 -15.56 -7.65 4.06
CA CYS A 120 -15.74 -6.31 4.62
C CYS A 120 -16.98 -6.19 5.50
N ARG A 121 -18.12 -6.79 5.09
CA ARG A 121 -19.33 -6.81 5.90
C ARG A 121 -19.12 -7.52 7.24
N LYS A 122 -18.54 -8.72 7.20
CA LYS A 122 -18.23 -9.49 8.42
C LYS A 122 -17.31 -8.72 9.37
N ILE A 123 -16.30 -8.03 8.84
CA ILE A 123 -15.38 -7.20 9.62
C ILE A 123 -16.15 -6.02 10.26
N LYS A 124 -17.00 -5.37 9.47
CA LYS A 124 -17.83 -4.24 9.95
C LYS A 124 -18.82 -4.66 11.03
N ASP A 125 -19.45 -5.84 10.89
CA ASP A 125 -20.36 -6.40 11.88
C ASP A 125 -19.68 -6.69 13.23
N LYS A 126 -18.35 -6.85 13.22
CA LYS A 126 -17.52 -6.97 14.43
C LYS A 126 -17.08 -5.61 15.01
N GLY A 127 -17.52 -4.49 14.42
CA GLY A 127 -17.29 -3.13 14.93
C GLY A 127 -16.02 -2.44 14.44
N TYR A 128 -15.22 -3.07 13.58
CA TYR A 128 -14.03 -2.44 13.01
C TYR A 128 -14.36 -1.45 11.90
N LYS A 129 -13.54 -0.42 11.74
CA LYS A 129 -13.53 0.40 10.52
C LYS A 129 -13.00 -0.41 9.35
N VAL A 130 -13.58 -0.24 8.17
CA VAL A 130 -13.24 -1.02 6.98
C VAL A 130 -12.74 -0.11 5.87
N TYR A 131 -11.53 -0.42 5.37
CA TYR A 131 -10.92 0.28 4.24
C TYR A 131 -10.88 -0.67 3.04
N PHE A 132 -11.58 -0.31 1.97
CA PHE A 132 -11.79 -1.13 0.80
C PHE A 132 -10.76 -0.79 -0.28
N GLN A 133 -9.85 -1.72 -0.60
CA GLN A 133 -8.67 -1.49 -1.45
C GLN A 133 -8.67 -2.37 -2.71
N PRO A 134 -9.33 -1.94 -3.80
CA PRO A 134 -9.22 -2.61 -5.09
C PRO A 134 -7.80 -2.41 -5.65
N MET A 135 -6.99 -3.47 -5.65
CA MET A 135 -5.63 -3.42 -6.21
C MET A 135 -5.65 -3.20 -7.72
N VAL A 136 -4.53 -2.66 -8.24
CA VAL A 136 -4.29 -2.45 -9.67
C VAL A 136 -5.41 -1.64 -10.33
N ALA A 137 -5.70 -0.43 -9.80
CA ALA A 137 -6.81 0.38 -10.30
C ALA A 137 -6.78 0.61 -11.82
N LEU A 138 -5.58 0.70 -12.43
CA LEU A 138 -5.41 0.85 -13.88
C LEU A 138 -5.92 -0.34 -14.71
N SER A 139 -6.18 -1.51 -14.11
CA SER A 139 -6.76 -2.67 -14.81
C SER A 139 -8.29 -2.60 -14.96
N TYR A 140 -8.94 -1.66 -14.28
CA TYR A 140 -10.38 -1.49 -14.37
C TYR A 140 -10.77 -0.52 -15.50
N SER A 141 -11.77 -0.91 -16.28
CA SER A 141 -12.53 0.04 -17.10
C SER A 141 -13.37 0.96 -16.22
N ASP A 142 -13.87 2.08 -16.78
CA ASP A 142 -14.75 2.99 -16.05
C ASP A 142 -16.01 2.29 -15.55
N ALA A 143 -16.63 1.44 -16.38
CA ALA A 143 -17.84 0.70 -16.01
C ALA A 143 -17.59 -0.26 -14.82
N GLU A 144 -16.45 -0.96 -14.83
CA GLU A 144 -16.09 -1.87 -13.75
C GLU A 144 -15.77 -1.12 -12.43
N TYR A 145 -15.08 0.03 -12.56
CA TYR A 145 -14.76 0.84 -11.37
C TYR A 145 -16.02 1.49 -10.79
N LEU A 146 -16.93 1.97 -11.62
CA LEU A 146 -18.27 2.43 -11.20
C LEU A 146 -19.07 1.30 -10.55
N GLY A 147 -18.94 0.07 -11.03
CA GLY A 147 -19.52 -1.11 -10.38
C GLY A 147 -19.00 -1.30 -8.94
N LEU A 148 -17.70 -1.13 -8.71
CA LEU A 148 -17.11 -1.16 -7.37
C LEU A 148 -17.62 -0.02 -6.48
N ILE A 149 -17.72 1.19 -7.00
CA ILE A 149 -18.29 2.35 -6.31
C ILE A 149 -19.73 2.06 -5.90
N GLY A 150 -20.52 1.47 -6.81
CA GLY A 150 -21.90 1.07 -6.52
C GLY A 150 -22.00 0.00 -5.42
N MET A 151 -21.03 -0.93 -5.33
CA MET A 151 -20.94 -1.88 -4.22
C MET A 151 -20.58 -1.15 -2.92
N ALA A 152 -19.57 -0.26 -2.96
CA ALA A 152 -19.15 0.53 -1.80
C ALA A 152 -20.30 1.36 -1.23
N ASN A 153 -21.08 2.03 -2.06
CA ASN A 153 -22.27 2.78 -1.61
C ASN A 153 -23.29 1.91 -0.87
N LYS A 154 -23.39 0.61 -1.20
CA LYS A 154 -24.32 -0.32 -0.54
C LYS A 154 -23.85 -0.81 0.82
N PHE A 155 -22.55 -1.20 0.94
CA PHE A 155 -22.04 -1.72 2.22
C PHE A 155 -21.35 -0.66 3.08
N ARG A 156 -21.08 0.53 2.49
CA ARG A 156 -20.56 1.74 3.16
C ARG A 156 -19.28 1.47 3.94
N PRO A 157 -18.14 1.19 3.27
CA PRO A 157 -16.85 1.15 3.95
C PRO A 157 -16.53 2.54 4.52
N ASP A 158 -15.63 2.62 5.48
CA ASP A 158 -15.15 3.91 5.98
C ASP A 158 -14.29 4.63 4.93
N VAL A 159 -13.56 3.87 4.11
CA VAL A 159 -12.68 4.41 3.06
C VAL A 159 -12.73 3.55 1.80
N PHE A 160 -12.79 4.21 0.64
CA PHE A 160 -12.61 3.61 -0.68
C PHE A 160 -11.31 4.09 -1.31
N TYR A 161 -10.47 3.17 -1.78
CA TYR A 161 -9.11 3.49 -2.23
C TYR A 161 -8.93 3.56 -3.75
N ILE A 162 -8.07 4.49 -4.18
CA ILE A 162 -7.39 4.46 -5.48
C ILE A 162 -6.01 3.83 -5.23
N VAL A 163 -5.70 2.70 -5.87
CA VAL A 163 -4.46 1.96 -5.63
C VAL A 163 -3.60 1.86 -6.89
N ASP A 164 -2.46 2.55 -6.89
CA ASP A 164 -1.42 2.45 -7.92
C ASP A 164 -0.41 1.36 -7.57
N SER A 165 -0.83 0.09 -7.70
CA SER A 165 -0.02 -1.08 -7.31
C SER A 165 1.30 -1.21 -8.06
N HIS A 166 1.42 -0.61 -9.24
CA HIS A 166 2.61 -0.74 -10.09
C HIS A 166 3.42 0.56 -10.18
N GLY A 167 3.02 1.62 -9.47
CA GLY A 167 3.66 2.94 -9.58
C GLY A 167 3.63 3.49 -11.00
N SER A 168 2.53 3.23 -11.73
CA SER A 168 2.38 3.53 -13.16
C SER A 168 1.43 4.69 -13.43
N MET A 169 0.68 5.15 -12.44
CA MET A 169 -0.28 6.25 -12.58
C MET A 169 0.41 7.57 -12.87
N LYS A 170 -0.09 8.24 -13.88
CA LYS A 170 0.20 9.64 -14.16
C LYS A 170 -0.94 10.50 -13.58
N GLN A 171 -0.71 11.78 -13.45
CA GLN A 171 -1.71 12.73 -12.94
C GLN A 171 -3.09 12.59 -13.61
N LYS A 172 -3.12 12.37 -14.94
CA LYS A 172 -4.36 12.13 -15.68
C LYS A 172 -5.12 10.87 -15.22
N ASP A 173 -4.39 9.84 -14.80
CA ASP A 173 -4.99 8.59 -14.33
C ASP A 173 -5.56 8.81 -12.92
N VAL A 174 -4.85 9.54 -12.06
CA VAL A 174 -5.35 9.95 -10.74
C VAL A 174 -6.61 10.79 -10.89
N ALA A 175 -6.60 11.78 -11.79
CA ALA A 175 -7.77 12.62 -12.11
C ALA A 175 -8.97 11.77 -12.55
N ARG A 176 -8.76 10.81 -13.48
CA ARG A 176 -9.81 9.91 -13.96
C ARG A 176 -10.50 9.18 -12.82
N PHE A 177 -9.75 8.48 -11.96
CA PHE A 177 -10.32 7.71 -10.85
C PHE A 177 -10.94 8.62 -9.79
N PHE A 178 -10.30 9.75 -9.49
CA PHE A 178 -10.84 10.73 -8.56
C PHE A 178 -12.21 11.24 -9.01
N TYR A 179 -12.38 11.65 -10.28
CA TYR A 179 -13.66 12.15 -10.75
C TYR A 179 -14.74 11.07 -10.91
N LEU A 180 -14.37 9.81 -11.16
CA LEU A 180 -15.32 8.70 -11.06
C LEU A 180 -15.84 8.55 -9.62
N ILE A 181 -14.96 8.67 -8.62
CA ILE A 181 -15.32 8.63 -7.19
C ILE A 181 -16.12 9.87 -6.82
N GLU A 182 -15.61 11.07 -7.11
CA GLU A 182 -16.20 12.36 -6.71
C GLU A 182 -17.66 12.49 -7.14
N ASN A 183 -17.99 11.99 -8.33
CA ASN A 183 -19.33 12.10 -8.88
C ASN A 183 -20.27 10.94 -8.53
N ASN A 184 -19.79 9.85 -7.95
CA ASN A 184 -20.60 8.64 -7.78
C ASN A 184 -20.50 7.99 -6.40
N LEU A 185 -19.48 8.27 -5.59
CA LEU A 185 -19.34 7.73 -4.23
C LEU A 185 -20.10 8.61 -3.23
N ASP A 186 -20.75 7.98 -2.24
CA ASP A 186 -21.37 8.65 -1.11
C ASP A 186 -20.34 9.49 -0.36
N LYS A 187 -20.66 10.77 -0.10
CA LYS A 187 -19.74 11.75 0.49
C LYS A 187 -19.30 11.42 1.93
N GLU A 188 -20.01 10.57 2.63
CA GLU A 188 -19.61 10.09 3.95
C GLU A 188 -18.48 9.07 3.91
N ILE A 189 -18.22 8.44 2.74
CA ILE A 189 -17.11 7.50 2.54
C ILE A 189 -15.87 8.31 2.20
N ALA A 190 -14.80 8.16 2.99
CA ALA A 190 -13.53 8.83 2.70
C ALA A 190 -12.84 8.22 1.45
N VAL A 191 -11.99 9.00 0.80
CA VAL A 191 -11.19 8.55 -0.35
C VAL A 191 -9.75 8.33 0.07
N GLY A 192 -9.25 7.12 -0.15
CA GLY A 192 -7.85 6.77 0.09
C GLY A 192 -7.03 6.78 -1.20
N PHE A 193 -5.74 7.07 -1.08
CA PHE A 193 -4.78 6.95 -2.17
C PHE A 193 -3.52 6.25 -1.71
N HIS A 194 -3.20 5.13 -2.36
CA HIS A 194 -1.97 4.37 -2.16
C HIS A 194 -1.20 4.31 -3.47
N SER A 195 0.06 4.74 -3.47
CA SER A 195 0.87 4.79 -4.69
C SER A 195 2.31 4.35 -4.47
N HIS A 196 2.81 3.55 -5.42
CA HIS A 196 4.23 3.24 -5.53
C HIS A 196 4.99 4.28 -6.36
N ASN A 197 6.29 4.40 -6.14
CA ASN A 197 7.12 5.51 -6.63
C ASN A 197 8.03 5.13 -7.82
N ASN A 198 7.71 4.09 -8.58
CA ASN A 198 8.58 3.56 -9.64
C ASN A 198 8.85 4.57 -10.78
N LEU A 199 7.96 5.54 -10.99
CA LEU A 199 8.13 6.65 -11.94
C LEU A 199 8.47 7.97 -11.25
N TYR A 200 8.76 7.97 -9.94
CA TYR A 200 8.93 9.19 -9.13
C TYR A 200 7.73 10.15 -9.14
N LEU A 201 6.53 9.61 -9.32
CA LEU A 201 5.31 10.41 -9.42
C LEU A 201 4.42 10.36 -8.16
N SER A 202 4.75 9.51 -7.16
CA SER A 202 3.91 9.37 -5.98
C SER A 202 3.71 10.69 -5.24
N TYR A 203 4.77 11.47 -5.05
CA TYR A 203 4.71 12.78 -4.37
C TYR A 203 3.86 13.80 -5.16
N SER A 204 4.13 13.95 -6.46
CA SER A 204 3.35 14.88 -7.31
C SER A 204 1.90 14.46 -7.47
N ASN A 205 1.60 13.15 -7.55
CA ASN A 205 0.24 12.64 -7.60
C ASN A 205 -0.51 12.86 -6.27
N ALA A 206 0.16 12.67 -5.13
CA ALA A 206 -0.40 12.94 -3.81
C ALA A 206 -0.71 14.43 -3.62
N GLN A 207 0.21 15.32 -4.00
CA GLN A 207 0.00 16.77 -3.99
C GLN A 207 -1.17 17.18 -4.88
N TYR A 208 -1.22 16.63 -6.10
CA TYR A 208 -2.32 16.88 -7.02
C TYR A 208 -3.66 16.49 -6.41
N LEU A 209 -3.79 15.27 -5.85
CA LEU A 209 -5.02 14.82 -5.22
C LEU A 209 -5.39 15.69 -4.01
N ALA A 210 -4.41 16.07 -3.19
CA ALA A 210 -4.60 16.95 -2.04
C ALA A 210 -5.12 18.34 -2.42
N ALA A 211 -4.72 18.85 -3.59
CA ALA A 211 -5.15 20.15 -4.10
C ALA A 211 -6.55 20.14 -4.75
N LEU A 212 -7.09 18.97 -5.16
CA LEU A 212 -8.41 18.88 -5.78
C LEU A 212 -9.53 19.28 -4.81
N HIS A 213 -10.51 20.00 -5.34
CA HIS A 213 -11.72 20.32 -4.56
C HIS A 213 -12.59 19.08 -4.40
N THR A 214 -12.96 18.77 -3.15
CA THR A 214 -13.82 17.62 -2.81
C THR A 214 -14.47 17.80 -1.46
N ASP A 215 -15.66 17.21 -1.29
CA ASP A 215 -16.33 17.10 0.02
C ASP A 215 -15.92 15.81 0.78
N HIS A 216 -15.23 14.88 0.12
CA HIS A 216 -14.70 13.70 0.80
C HIS A 216 -13.52 14.06 1.72
N ASN A 217 -13.42 13.36 2.86
CA ASN A 217 -12.16 13.30 3.57
C ASN A 217 -11.15 12.49 2.76
N LEU A 218 -9.88 12.88 2.79
CA LEU A 218 -8.81 12.20 2.07
C LEU A 218 -7.87 11.47 3.04
N ILE A 219 -7.42 10.27 2.64
CA ILE A 219 -6.36 9.54 3.32
C ILE A 219 -5.26 9.26 2.29
N ILE A 220 -4.05 9.72 2.57
CA ILE A 220 -2.90 9.52 1.69
C ILE A 220 -1.94 8.58 2.38
N ASP A 221 -1.65 7.45 1.73
CA ASP A 221 -0.69 6.47 2.23
C ASP A 221 0.73 6.93 1.93
N SER A 222 1.61 6.77 2.91
CA SER A 222 3.05 7.04 2.80
C SER A 222 3.83 6.01 3.63
N SER A 223 5.16 6.03 3.53
CA SER A 223 6.05 5.25 4.38
C SER A 223 7.33 6.03 4.67
N ILE A 224 7.95 5.80 5.81
CA ILE A 224 9.20 6.45 6.21
C ILE A 224 10.28 6.13 5.17
N MET A 225 10.99 7.16 4.67
CA MET A 225 11.95 7.07 3.55
C MET A 225 11.36 6.41 2.29
N GLY A 226 10.05 6.44 2.13
CA GLY A 226 9.38 5.74 1.03
C GLY A 226 9.61 4.22 1.05
N MET A 227 9.92 3.61 2.20
CA MET A 227 10.20 2.18 2.30
C MET A 227 9.06 1.34 1.74
N GLY A 228 9.35 0.47 0.77
CA GLY A 228 8.33 -0.36 0.14
C GLY A 228 8.85 -1.16 -1.05
N ARG A 229 7.95 -1.89 -1.68
CA ARG A 229 8.26 -2.73 -2.83
C ARG A 229 8.78 -1.88 -4.02
N GLY A 230 9.80 -2.36 -4.70
CA GLY A 230 10.39 -1.71 -5.89
C GLY A 230 11.03 -0.38 -5.56
N ALA A 231 10.55 0.72 -6.14
CA ALA A 231 11.00 2.06 -5.81
C ALA A 231 10.40 2.61 -4.50
N GLY A 232 9.59 1.81 -3.82
CA GLY A 232 8.91 2.19 -2.59
C GLY A 232 7.64 2.99 -2.83
N ASN A 233 7.26 3.76 -1.82
CA ASN A 233 6.01 4.53 -1.73
C ASN A 233 6.28 6.05 -1.71
N LEU A 234 5.26 6.81 -1.44
CA LEU A 234 5.37 8.21 -1.03
C LEU A 234 6.14 8.32 0.29
N ASN A 235 7.09 9.24 0.40
CA ASN A 235 7.86 9.46 1.62
C ASN A 235 7.02 10.20 2.67
N THR A 236 6.91 9.63 3.88
CA THR A 236 6.15 10.23 4.99
C THR A 236 6.74 11.60 5.38
N GLU A 237 8.05 11.69 5.57
CA GLU A 237 8.75 12.91 5.95
C GLU A 237 8.53 14.06 4.96
N LEU A 238 8.45 13.77 3.65
CA LEU A 238 8.19 14.80 2.64
C LEU A 238 6.71 15.26 2.64
N PHE A 239 5.80 14.32 2.87
CA PHE A 239 4.38 14.64 2.76
C PHE A 239 3.83 15.30 4.02
N VAL A 240 4.39 15.01 5.20
CA VAL A 240 4.07 15.78 6.44
C VAL A 240 4.48 17.24 6.31
N GLU A 241 5.67 17.52 5.78
CA GLU A 241 6.13 18.91 5.52
C GLU A 241 5.18 19.61 4.56
N TYR A 242 4.83 18.98 3.44
CA TYR A 242 3.88 19.54 2.48
C TYR A 242 2.53 19.88 3.12
N LEU A 243 1.98 19.01 3.98
CA LEU A 243 0.70 19.30 4.63
C LEU A 243 0.83 20.35 5.73
N ASN A 244 1.93 20.42 6.45
CA ASN A 244 2.21 21.49 7.41
C ASN A 244 2.23 22.86 6.71
N GLU A 245 2.84 22.95 5.51
CA GLU A 245 2.93 24.19 4.74
C GLU A 245 1.61 24.59 4.07
N THR A 246 0.79 23.62 3.63
CA THR A 246 -0.33 23.91 2.71
C THR A 246 -1.72 23.66 3.29
N ALA A 247 -1.82 22.93 4.40
CA ALA A 247 -3.10 22.49 4.96
C ALA A 247 -3.25 22.78 6.46
N ASP A 248 -2.41 23.63 7.04
CA ASP A 248 -2.37 23.97 8.48
C ASP A 248 -2.33 22.71 9.36
N ALA A 249 -1.59 21.67 8.92
CA ALA A 249 -1.35 20.47 9.71
C ALA A 249 -0.25 20.73 10.74
N ASP A 250 -0.18 19.92 11.78
CA ASP A 250 0.78 20.05 12.88
C ASP A 250 1.47 18.69 13.13
N TYR A 251 2.13 18.15 12.09
CA TYR A 251 2.94 16.94 12.21
C TYR A 251 4.35 17.30 12.65
N SER A 252 4.92 16.51 13.56
CA SER A 252 6.31 16.65 13.98
C SER A 252 7.23 15.74 13.17
N THR A 253 8.23 16.28 12.49
CA THR A 253 9.22 15.51 11.72
C THR A 253 10.29 14.87 12.58
N GLU A 254 10.66 15.42 13.74
CA GLU A 254 11.73 14.91 14.58
C GLU A 254 11.54 13.42 14.99
N PRO A 255 10.36 12.96 15.43
CA PRO A 255 10.17 11.54 15.72
C PRO A 255 10.32 10.63 14.48
N ILE A 256 9.96 11.12 13.29
CA ILE A 256 10.14 10.39 12.03
C ILE A 256 11.65 10.25 11.74
N LEU A 257 12.42 11.32 11.88
CA LEU A 257 13.89 11.29 11.73
C LEU A 257 14.53 10.31 12.71
N CYS A 258 14.07 10.26 13.97
CA CYS A 258 14.53 9.26 14.94
C CYS A 258 14.24 7.83 14.47
N SER A 259 13.08 7.56 13.85
CA SER A 259 12.79 6.23 13.28
C SER A 259 13.70 5.93 12.09
N ILE A 260 14.03 6.95 11.28
CA ILE A 260 15.00 6.80 10.19
C ILE A 260 16.34 6.35 10.73
N ASP A 261 16.90 7.08 11.69
CA ASP A 261 18.23 6.78 12.24
C ASP A 261 18.30 5.41 12.91
N ASN A 262 17.29 5.05 13.70
CA ASN A 262 17.34 3.88 14.55
C ASN A 262 16.90 2.58 13.84
N THR A 263 16.00 2.67 12.87
CA THR A 263 15.36 1.48 12.27
C THR A 263 15.49 1.44 10.76
N ILE A 264 15.14 2.51 10.06
CA ILE A 264 14.93 2.43 8.61
C ILE A 264 16.25 2.54 7.84
N ALA A 265 17.14 3.48 8.21
CA ALA A 265 18.45 3.62 7.57
C ALA A 265 19.34 2.38 7.75
N PRO A 266 19.41 1.71 8.91
CA PRO A 266 20.10 0.42 9.04
C PRO A 266 19.56 -0.66 8.08
N ILE A 267 18.24 -0.73 7.86
CA ILE A 267 17.65 -1.65 6.88
C ILE A 267 18.06 -1.25 5.46
N TYR A 268 18.00 0.05 5.13
CA TYR A 268 18.38 0.57 3.82
C TYR A 268 19.83 0.24 3.44
N LEU A 269 20.73 0.25 4.40
CA LEU A 269 22.15 -0.11 4.17
C LEU A 269 22.33 -1.59 3.82
N THR A 270 21.40 -2.47 4.21
CA THR A 270 21.46 -3.90 3.89
C THR A 270 20.63 -4.26 2.67
N THR A 271 19.50 -3.61 2.47
CA THR A 271 18.57 -3.86 1.37
C THR A 271 17.96 -2.53 0.92
N SER A 272 18.57 -1.92 -0.08
CA SER A 272 18.11 -0.63 -0.61
C SER A 272 16.84 -0.76 -1.45
N TRP A 273 16.04 0.28 -1.42
CA TRP A 273 14.91 0.52 -2.31
C TRP A 273 15.08 1.89 -2.97
N GLY A 274 14.23 2.21 -3.92
CA GLY A 274 14.29 3.45 -4.68
C GLY A 274 14.26 3.20 -6.18
N TYR A 275 14.52 4.23 -6.95
CA TYR A 275 14.48 4.16 -8.40
C TYR A 275 15.45 3.11 -8.95
N SER A 276 14.95 2.31 -9.86
CA SER A 276 15.75 1.39 -10.66
C SER A 276 15.21 1.30 -12.09
N LEU A 277 16.08 1.06 -13.06
CA LEU A 277 15.65 0.89 -14.46
C LEU A 277 14.74 -0.32 -14.64
N SER A 278 14.93 -1.38 -13.87
CA SER A 278 14.03 -2.55 -13.88
C SER A 278 12.63 -2.20 -13.32
N GLY A 279 12.57 -1.42 -12.25
CA GLY A 279 11.32 -0.88 -11.70
C GLY A 279 10.61 0.05 -12.69
N TYR A 280 11.36 0.95 -13.34
CA TYR A 280 10.84 1.77 -14.43
C TYR A 280 10.23 0.93 -15.56
N LEU A 281 10.92 -0.11 -16.03
CA LEU A 281 10.40 -1.00 -17.07
C LEU A 281 9.13 -1.73 -16.64
N SER A 282 9.10 -2.23 -15.40
CA SER A 282 7.89 -2.83 -14.83
C SER A 282 6.69 -1.87 -14.91
N SER A 283 6.88 -0.62 -14.47
CA SER A 283 5.82 0.40 -14.50
C SER A 283 5.47 0.85 -15.91
N LYS A 284 6.46 1.01 -16.81
CA LYS A 284 6.23 1.33 -18.22
C LYS A 284 5.27 0.34 -18.89
N TYR A 285 5.41 -0.93 -18.58
CA TYR A 285 4.58 -2.00 -19.13
C TYR A 285 3.38 -2.37 -18.24
N ARG A 286 3.20 -1.68 -17.10
CA ARG A 286 2.14 -1.95 -16.10
C ARG A 286 2.16 -3.41 -15.65
N CYS A 287 3.35 -3.93 -15.34
CA CYS A 287 3.55 -5.30 -14.93
C CYS A 287 3.86 -5.40 -13.44
N HIS A 288 3.49 -6.52 -12.84
CA HIS A 288 3.82 -6.85 -11.47
C HIS A 288 5.34 -6.76 -11.22
N GLN A 289 5.74 -6.05 -10.15
CA GLN A 289 7.15 -5.72 -9.88
C GLN A 289 8.07 -6.94 -9.67
N ASN A 290 7.52 -8.10 -9.30
CA ASN A 290 8.30 -9.33 -9.17
C ASN A 290 8.87 -9.80 -10.52
N TYR A 291 8.30 -9.41 -11.66
CA TYR A 291 8.92 -9.64 -12.97
C TYR A 291 10.24 -8.90 -13.10
N ALA A 292 10.28 -7.62 -12.68
CA ALA A 292 11.51 -6.83 -12.67
C ALA A 292 12.56 -7.45 -11.74
N ARG A 293 12.15 -7.82 -10.52
CA ARG A 293 13.03 -8.48 -9.54
C ARG A 293 13.59 -9.80 -10.08
N PHE A 294 12.75 -10.63 -10.70
CA PHE A 294 13.17 -11.91 -11.29
C PHE A 294 14.23 -11.70 -12.38
N LEU A 295 13.96 -10.82 -13.33
CA LEU A 295 14.88 -10.55 -14.44
C LEU A 295 16.20 -9.90 -13.96
N SER A 296 16.13 -8.96 -13.02
CA SER A 296 17.32 -8.33 -12.44
C SER A 296 18.21 -9.34 -11.72
N ASN A 297 17.63 -10.30 -11.00
CA ASN A 297 18.40 -11.31 -10.26
C ASN A 297 19.13 -12.31 -11.16
N LYS A 298 18.79 -12.39 -12.46
CA LYS A 298 19.53 -13.23 -13.43
C LYS A 298 20.93 -12.67 -13.68
N ASN A 299 21.13 -11.35 -13.54
CA ASN A 299 22.39 -10.65 -13.78
C ASN A 299 23.04 -10.93 -15.17
N THR A 300 22.24 -11.27 -16.16
CA THR A 300 22.67 -11.66 -17.51
C THR A 300 22.05 -10.81 -18.61
N LEU A 301 21.13 -9.91 -18.25
CA LEU A 301 20.39 -9.08 -19.19
C LEU A 301 20.90 -7.64 -19.18
N THR A 302 21.03 -7.07 -20.35
CA THR A 302 21.04 -5.62 -20.51
C THR A 302 19.65 -5.05 -20.27
N TYR A 303 19.53 -3.75 -19.99
CA TYR A 303 18.22 -3.11 -19.89
C TYR A 303 17.44 -3.11 -21.21
N VAL A 304 18.13 -3.17 -22.35
CA VAL A 304 17.52 -3.35 -23.68
C VAL A 304 16.91 -4.74 -23.80
N GLY A 305 17.64 -5.78 -23.40
CA GLY A 305 17.13 -7.15 -23.35
C GLY A 305 15.96 -7.30 -22.39
N MET A 306 16.07 -6.70 -21.19
CA MET A 306 14.98 -6.68 -20.23
C MET A 306 13.72 -5.99 -20.81
N ASN A 307 13.88 -4.84 -21.49
CA ASN A 307 12.77 -4.14 -22.16
C ASN A 307 12.14 -5.00 -23.28
N ALA A 308 12.94 -5.75 -24.03
CA ALA A 308 12.44 -6.67 -25.05
C ALA A 308 11.59 -7.82 -24.44
N ILE A 309 11.99 -8.34 -23.28
CA ILE A 309 11.21 -9.35 -22.55
C ILE A 309 9.89 -8.76 -22.03
N PHE A 310 9.94 -7.59 -21.36
CA PHE A 310 8.74 -6.92 -20.85
C PHE A 310 7.72 -6.61 -21.95
N SER A 311 8.18 -6.23 -23.16
CA SER A 311 7.29 -5.95 -24.28
C SER A 311 6.50 -7.15 -24.77
N LYS A 312 6.95 -8.38 -24.44
CA LYS A 312 6.31 -9.64 -24.80
C LYS A 312 5.36 -10.17 -23.73
N ILE A 313 5.32 -9.54 -22.54
CA ILE A 313 4.39 -9.94 -21.49
C ILE A 313 2.95 -9.64 -21.91
N GLU A 314 2.14 -10.68 -22.03
CA GLU A 314 0.73 -10.60 -22.42
C GLU A 314 -0.07 -9.79 -21.38
N PRO A 315 -1.05 -8.96 -21.81
CA PRO A 315 -1.80 -8.09 -20.92
C PRO A 315 -2.42 -8.80 -19.70
N GLU A 316 -2.98 -10.01 -19.90
CA GLU A 316 -3.62 -10.81 -18.87
C GLU A 316 -2.64 -11.40 -17.84
N LYS A 317 -1.34 -11.42 -18.15
CA LYS A 317 -0.26 -11.87 -17.24
C LYS A 317 0.39 -10.73 -16.45
N ARG A 318 0.03 -9.48 -16.70
CA ARG A 318 0.74 -8.33 -16.11
C ARG A 318 0.45 -8.10 -14.64
N ASP A 319 -0.80 -8.31 -14.22
CA ASP A 319 -1.26 -7.98 -12.87
C ASP A 319 -0.86 -9.03 -11.81
N ASN A 320 -0.66 -10.27 -12.24
CA ASN A 320 -0.27 -11.38 -11.36
C ASN A 320 1.09 -11.94 -11.77
N TYR A 321 1.97 -12.10 -10.79
CA TYR A 321 3.29 -12.66 -11.04
C TYR A 321 3.22 -14.17 -11.33
N ASP A 322 3.72 -14.57 -12.48
CA ASP A 322 3.85 -15.96 -12.91
C ASP A 322 5.34 -16.25 -13.18
N ARG A 323 5.98 -16.98 -12.25
CA ARG A 323 7.41 -17.27 -12.31
C ARG A 323 7.78 -18.16 -13.50
N GLU A 324 6.97 -19.15 -13.81
CA GLU A 324 7.25 -20.08 -14.90
C GLU A 324 7.10 -19.39 -16.26
N TYR A 325 6.10 -18.52 -16.38
CA TYR A 325 5.87 -17.74 -17.58
C TYR A 325 7.05 -16.80 -17.89
N ILE A 326 7.52 -16.04 -16.91
CA ILE A 326 8.64 -15.11 -17.14
C ILE A 326 9.95 -15.86 -17.38
N ASP A 327 10.17 -17.02 -16.76
CA ASP A 327 11.36 -17.84 -17.00
C ASP A 327 11.38 -18.39 -18.43
N LYS A 328 10.23 -18.77 -18.99
CA LYS A 328 10.07 -19.17 -20.40
C LYS A 328 10.42 -18.01 -21.35
N LEU A 329 9.91 -16.80 -21.09
CA LEU A 329 10.22 -15.61 -21.89
C LEU A 329 11.73 -15.26 -21.84
N TYR A 330 12.33 -15.35 -20.65
CA TYR A 330 13.76 -15.15 -20.45
C TYR A 330 14.57 -16.17 -21.24
N THR A 331 14.28 -17.47 -21.11
CA THR A 331 14.97 -18.55 -21.80
C THR A 331 14.88 -18.41 -23.32
N ALA A 332 13.70 -18.09 -23.84
CA ALA A 332 13.50 -17.86 -25.28
C ALA A 332 14.30 -16.66 -25.79
N HIS A 333 14.40 -15.58 -24.99
CA HIS A 333 15.20 -14.40 -25.33
C HIS A 333 16.69 -14.74 -25.41
N MET A 334 17.24 -15.44 -24.41
CA MET A 334 18.66 -15.83 -24.36
C MET A 334 19.00 -16.82 -25.50
N SER A 335 18.12 -17.79 -25.81
CA SER A 335 18.32 -18.75 -26.91
C SER A 335 18.31 -18.10 -28.29
N ALA A 336 17.68 -16.94 -28.44
CA ALA A 336 17.68 -16.16 -29.69
C ALA A 336 18.88 -15.21 -29.80
N GLY A 337 19.89 -15.34 -28.94
CA GLY A 337 21.10 -14.46 -28.93
C GLY A 337 20.84 -13.10 -28.27
N GLY A 338 19.82 -12.99 -27.43
CA GLY A 338 19.55 -11.77 -26.66
C GLY A 338 20.52 -11.59 -25.49
N GLU A 339 20.86 -10.33 -25.17
CA GLU A 339 21.71 -9.91 -24.06
C GLU A 339 20.90 -9.15 -23.00
#